data_c616f1736732f89e225953892f7159c0
#
_entry.id   c616f1736732f89e225953892f7159c0
#
_cell.length_a   1.000
_cell.length_b   1.000
_cell.length_c   1.000
_cell.angle_alpha   90.00
_cell.angle_beta   90.00
_cell.angle_gamma   90.00
#
_symmetry.space_group_name_H-M   'P 1'
#
loop_
_entity.id
_entity.type
_entity.pdbx_description
1 polymer ?
#
loop_
_entity_poly.entity_id
_entity_poly.type
_entity_poly.pdbx_seq_one_letter_code
_entity_poly.pdbx_strand_id
1 'polypeptide(L)'
;MSLSQALSAAGLIRPTRRRGFCPACRGWATGTADQTGRAESEISPPALTALAFLISAAAAWALTIWQARSTDGMAMGLGSLEAFATGWVVMMAAMMLPSALPLVYDFARRSEGRRRWQVATGVLAATYLSIWFAFGLACYFVLTALPLPRASQDLVGGLALALAGLYALTPIKNASEARCRELCALHGPLPFNLVRSAMVVGARYALSCVGCSAGLMVAMVILGMSSLGWVVILAGQILGYKLGPAPTMRRRWLLWAVLVALGVAYRLMA
;
A
#
# COMPACT_ATOMS: atom_id res chain seq x y z
N MET A 1 0.33 -4.32 33.11
CA MET A 1 -0.53 -5.01 32.11
C MET A 1 -0.33 -4.32 30.80
N SER A 2 0.26 -5.00 29.79
CA SER A 2 0.55 -4.36 28.49
C SER A 2 -0.73 -4.20 27.66
N LEU A 3 -0.78 -3.19 26.80
CA LEU A 3 -1.91 -2.91 25.90
C LEU A 3 -2.31 -4.14 25.06
N SER A 4 -1.36 -5.03 24.75
CA SER A 4 -1.56 -6.30 24.04
C SER A 4 -2.40 -7.31 24.84
N GLN A 5 -2.27 -7.32 26.17
CA GLN A 5 -3.06 -8.20 27.03
C GLN A 5 -4.52 -7.74 27.19
N ALA A 6 -4.73 -6.42 27.22
CA ALA A 6 -6.07 -5.83 27.28
C ALA A 6 -6.86 -6.07 25.98
N LEU A 7 -6.20 -6.01 24.82
CA LEU A 7 -6.81 -6.27 23.52
C LEU A 7 -7.07 -7.74 23.26
N SER A 8 -6.27 -8.64 23.84
CA SER A 8 -6.51 -10.10 23.80
C SER A 8 -7.69 -10.50 24.68
N ALA A 9 -7.86 -9.88 25.82
CA ALA A 9 -8.99 -10.11 26.74
C ALA A 9 -10.34 -9.63 26.16
N ALA A 10 -10.32 -8.63 25.27
CA ALA A 10 -11.51 -8.13 24.56
C ALA A 10 -11.92 -8.96 23.33
N GLY A 11 -11.27 -10.11 23.07
CA GLY A 11 -11.60 -10.97 21.91
C GLY A 11 -11.25 -10.40 20.55
N LEU A 12 -10.57 -9.25 20.52
CA LEU A 12 -10.25 -8.51 19.28
C LEU A 12 -8.97 -8.96 18.59
N ILE A 13 -8.13 -9.76 19.27
CA ILE A 13 -6.88 -10.30 18.70
C ILE A 13 -6.69 -11.72 19.21
N ARG A 14 -6.89 -12.72 18.35
CA ARG A 14 -6.35 -14.06 18.56
C ARG A 14 -4.94 -14.11 18.00
N PRO A 15 -3.91 -14.51 18.76
CA PRO A 15 -2.56 -14.66 18.23
C PRO A 15 -2.54 -15.83 17.24
N THR A 16 -2.53 -15.55 15.95
CA THR A 16 -2.34 -16.58 14.93
C THR A 16 -0.86 -16.96 14.86
N ARG A 17 -0.53 -18.07 15.49
CA ARG A 17 0.80 -18.69 15.58
C ARG A 17 1.18 -19.43 14.28
N ARG A 18 0.93 -18.87 13.10
CA ARG A 18 1.43 -19.46 11.84
C ARG A 18 2.13 -18.42 10.98
N ARG A 19 3.46 -18.60 10.83
CA ARG A 19 4.29 -17.99 9.78
C ARG A 19 3.75 -18.51 8.43
N GLY A 20 2.90 -17.76 7.74
CA GLY A 20 2.30 -18.16 6.46
C GLY A 20 1.96 -16.94 5.60
N PHE A 21 1.72 -17.20 4.32
CA PHE A 21 1.12 -16.24 3.40
C PHE A 21 -0.16 -15.63 3.99
N CYS A 22 -0.49 -14.41 3.55
CA CYS A 22 -1.81 -13.84 3.78
C CYS A 22 -2.89 -14.90 3.44
N PRO A 23 -3.83 -15.25 4.35
CA PRO A 23 -4.83 -16.30 4.11
C PRO A 23 -5.61 -16.08 2.80
N ALA A 24 -5.93 -14.82 2.47
CA ALA A 24 -6.61 -14.48 1.22
C ALA A 24 -5.71 -14.72 -0.02
N CYS A 25 -4.38 -14.48 0.10
CA CYS A 25 -3.44 -14.75 -0.98
C CYS A 25 -3.20 -16.25 -1.20
N ARG A 26 -3.36 -17.08 -0.16
CA ARG A 26 -3.24 -18.54 -0.29
C ARG A 26 -4.34 -19.14 -1.15
N GLY A 27 -5.59 -18.73 -0.95
CA GLY A 27 -6.72 -19.18 -1.79
C GLY A 27 -6.55 -18.80 -3.26
N TRP A 28 -5.92 -17.68 -3.54
CA TRP A 28 -5.60 -17.23 -4.90
C TRP A 28 -4.47 -18.06 -5.53
N ALA A 29 -3.43 -18.37 -4.79
CA ALA A 29 -2.26 -19.08 -5.30
C ALA A 29 -2.50 -20.58 -5.50
N THR A 30 -3.45 -21.17 -4.79
CA THR A 30 -3.72 -22.63 -4.85
C THR A 30 -4.93 -22.99 -5.71
N GLY A 31 -5.67 -22.02 -6.24
CA GLY A 31 -6.87 -22.28 -7.07
C GLY A 31 -7.99 -23.04 -6.32
N THR A 32 -7.85 -23.28 -5.03
CA THR A 32 -8.85 -23.92 -4.19
C THR A 32 -9.92 -22.92 -3.72
N ALA A 33 -10.50 -22.16 -4.66
CA ALA A 33 -11.82 -21.62 -4.48
C ALA A 33 -12.77 -22.82 -4.60
N ASP A 34 -13.54 -23.07 -3.55
CA ASP A 34 -14.55 -24.10 -3.49
C ASP A 34 -15.42 -24.13 -4.76
N GLN A 35 -15.11 -25.07 -5.67
CA GLN A 35 -15.88 -25.31 -6.88
C GLN A 35 -17.03 -26.25 -6.52
N THR A 36 -17.93 -25.81 -5.65
CA THR A 36 -19.25 -26.43 -5.56
C THR A 36 -20.09 -25.92 -6.74
N GLY A 37 -20.03 -26.65 -7.83
CA GLY A 37 -21.06 -26.82 -8.84
C GLY A 37 -21.88 -25.59 -9.26
N ARG A 38 -21.26 -24.66 -10.00
CA ARG A 38 -21.98 -23.85 -10.99
C ARG A 38 -21.09 -23.65 -12.21
N ALA A 39 -21.22 -24.57 -13.14
CA ALA A 39 -20.78 -24.39 -14.52
C ALA A 39 -21.79 -23.46 -15.20
N GLU A 40 -21.60 -22.15 -15.05
CA GLU A 40 -22.17 -21.15 -15.93
C GLU A 40 -21.15 -20.02 -16.09
N SER A 41 -20.89 -19.65 -17.31
CA SER A 41 -19.86 -18.70 -17.77
C SER A 41 -20.15 -17.23 -17.39
N GLU A 42 -20.85 -16.96 -16.31
CA GLU A 42 -21.02 -15.62 -15.77
C GLU A 42 -19.87 -15.30 -14.81
N ILE A 43 -19.09 -14.28 -15.17
CA ILE A 43 -18.05 -13.73 -14.31
C ILE A 43 -18.73 -13.29 -13.01
N SER A 44 -18.35 -13.91 -11.89
CA SER A 44 -18.96 -13.60 -10.59
C SER A 44 -18.77 -12.12 -10.23
N PRO A 45 -19.76 -11.45 -9.59
CA PRO A 45 -19.67 -10.04 -9.23
C PRO A 45 -18.39 -9.61 -8.50
N PRO A 46 -17.84 -10.39 -7.54
CA PRO A 46 -16.56 -10.06 -6.94
C PRO A 46 -15.37 -10.16 -7.91
N ALA A 47 -15.45 -11.03 -8.92
CA ALA A 47 -14.41 -11.09 -9.96
C ALA A 47 -14.44 -9.86 -10.87
N LEU A 48 -15.63 -9.36 -11.21
CA LEU A 48 -15.79 -8.09 -11.93
C LEU A 48 -15.21 -6.91 -11.13
N THR A 49 -15.41 -6.89 -9.81
CA THR A 49 -14.82 -5.87 -8.94
C THR A 49 -13.29 -5.95 -8.97
N ALA A 50 -12.73 -7.15 -8.86
CA ALA A 50 -11.29 -7.35 -8.95
C ALA A 50 -10.72 -6.90 -10.30
N LEU A 51 -11.41 -7.22 -11.38
CA LEU A 51 -11.04 -6.79 -12.73
C LEU A 51 -11.07 -5.26 -12.87
N ALA A 52 -12.13 -4.61 -12.36
CA ALA A 52 -12.24 -3.14 -12.38
C ALA A 52 -11.08 -2.49 -11.61
N PHE A 53 -10.67 -3.05 -10.48
CA PHE A 53 -9.50 -2.58 -9.71
C PHE A 53 -8.19 -2.77 -10.47
N LEU A 54 -8.00 -3.90 -11.13
CA LEU A 54 -6.81 -4.15 -11.96
C LEU A 54 -6.75 -3.22 -13.16
N ILE A 55 -7.88 -2.97 -13.83
CA ILE A 55 -7.96 -2.01 -14.94
C ILE A 55 -7.65 -0.61 -14.44
N SER A 56 -8.21 -0.20 -13.29
CA SER A 56 -7.91 1.11 -12.69
C SER A 56 -6.43 1.27 -12.33
N ALA A 57 -5.81 0.22 -11.81
CA ALA A 57 -4.38 0.21 -11.53
C ALA A 57 -3.54 0.28 -12.81
N ALA A 58 -3.90 -0.46 -13.85
CA ALA A 58 -3.23 -0.41 -15.15
C ALA A 58 -3.34 0.97 -15.81
N ALA A 59 -4.54 1.57 -15.77
CA ALA A 59 -4.76 2.94 -16.26
C ALA A 59 -3.92 3.96 -15.46
N ALA A 60 -3.87 3.82 -14.14
CA ALA A 60 -3.04 4.67 -13.28
C ALA A 60 -1.54 4.49 -13.60
N TRP A 61 -1.06 3.28 -13.88
CA TRP A 61 0.31 3.05 -14.35
C TRP A 61 0.57 3.69 -15.70
N ALA A 62 -0.36 3.58 -16.66
CA ALA A 62 -0.24 4.23 -17.96
C ALA A 62 -0.14 5.76 -17.82
N LEU A 63 -0.98 6.36 -16.95
CA LEU A 63 -0.93 7.79 -16.64
C LEU A 63 0.39 8.17 -15.95
N THR A 64 0.88 7.39 -15.01
CA THR A 64 2.17 7.62 -14.34
C THR A 64 3.32 7.62 -15.34
N ILE A 65 3.34 6.67 -16.27
CA ILE A 65 4.34 6.57 -17.33
C ILE A 65 4.24 7.77 -18.28
N TRP A 66 3.02 8.14 -18.66
CA TRP A 66 2.79 9.31 -19.52
C TRP A 66 3.25 10.62 -18.85
N GLN A 67 2.87 10.84 -17.59
CA GLN A 67 3.33 12.00 -16.82
C GLN A 67 4.85 12.06 -16.71
N ALA A 68 5.49 10.94 -16.39
CA ALA A 68 6.95 10.89 -16.28
C ALA A 68 7.66 11.23 -17.60
N ARG A 69 7.10 10.80 -18.74
CA ARG A 69 7.65 11.13 -20.07
C ARG A 69 7.39 12.57 -20.50
N SER A 70 6.26 13.17 -20.10
CA SER A 70 5.91 14.56 -20.43
C SER A 70 6.63 15.58 -19.55
N THR A 71 7.23 15.12 -18.44
CA THR A 71 7.93 16.00 -17.48
C THR A 71 9.46 15.99 -17.70
N ASP A 72 9.93 15.40 -18.82
CA ASP A 72 11.36 15.40 -19.19
C ASP A 72 11.88 16.84 -19.29
N GLY A 73 12.48 17.34 -18.21
CA GLY A 73 13.09 18.67 -18.13
C GLY A 73 12.54 19.58 -17.03
N MET A 74 11.45 19.27 -16.37
CA MET A 74 11.04 20.04 -15.20
C MET A 74 11.74 19.53 -13.95
N ALA A 75 12.56 20.45 -13.41
CA ALA A 75 13.43 20.28 -12.27
C ALA A 75 12.84 19.39 -11.15
N MET A 76 13.71 18.59 -10.54
CA MET A 76 13.51 17.86 -9.28
C MET A 76 13.06 18.80 -8.16
N GLY A 77 11.77 19.14 -8.14
CA GLY A 77 11.11 19.95 -7.12
C GLY A 77 9.72 19.38 -6.88
N LEU A 78 9.14 19.68 -5.72
CA LEU A 78 7.77 19.26 -5.39
C LEU A 78 6.72 19.87 -6.34
N GLY A 79 7.11 20.88 -7.14
CA GLY A 79 6.24 21.58 -8.07
C GLY A 79 5.12 22.35 -7.37
N SER A 80 4.08 22.70 -8.13
CA SER A 80 2.87 23.28 -7.55
C SER A 80 2.08 22.21 -6.76
N LEU A 81 1.31 22.65 -5.77
CA LEU A 81 0.46 21.74 -4.98
C LEU A 81 -0.47 20.89 -5.87
N GLU A 82 -1.01 21.49 -6.93
CA GLU A 82 -1.91 20.80 -7.86
C GLU A 82 -1.21 19.69 -8.64
N ALA A 83 -0.02 20.00 -9.18
CA ALA A 83 0.80 19.03 -9.89
C ALA A 83 1.23 17.88 -8.97
N PHE A 84 1.67 18.21 -7.75
CA PHE A 84 2.01 17.22 -6.74
C PHE A 84 0.81 16.35 -6.37
N ALA A 85 -0.34 16.96 -6.04
CA ALA A 85 -1.53 16.25 -5.61
C ALA A 85 -2.05 15.30 -6.69
N THR A 86 -2.09 15.76 -7.94
CA THR A 86 -2.52 14.93 -9.09
C THR A 86 -1.56 13.75 -9.31
N GLY A 87 -0.26 14.02 -9.39
CA GLY A 87 0.76 12.98 -9.55
C GLY A 87 0.74 11.97 -8.40
N TRP A 88 0.60 12.47 -7.16
CA TRP A 88 0.52 11.63 -5.97
C TRP A 88 -0.67 10.68 -5.99
N VAL A 89 -1.88 11.17 -6.30
CA VAL A 89 -3.09 10.33 -6.35
C VAL A 89 -2.97 9.26 -7.42
N VAL A 90 -2.51 9.63 -8.63
CA VAL A 90 -2.33 8.68 -9.74
C VAL A 90 -1.31 7.62 -9.36
N MET A 91 -0.16 8.01 -8.83
CA MET A 91 0.89 7.10 -8.41
C MET A 91 0.43 6.19 -7.26
N MET A 92 -0.29 6.73 -6.25
CA MET A 92 -0.86 5.93 -5.17
C MET A 92 -1.88 4.92 -5.69
N ALA A 93 -2.73 5.31 -6.64
CA ALA A 93 -3.65 4.38 -7.28
C ALA A 93 -2.89 3.25 -8.00
N ALA A 94 -1.86 3.58 -8.79
CA ALA A 94 -1.05 2.61 -9.51
C ALA A 94 -0.40 1.56 -8.60
N MET A 95 0.21 2.01 -7.48
CA MET A 95 1.01 1.14 -6.61
C MET A 95 0.18 0.46 -5.52
N MET A 96 -0.80 1.17 -4.96
CA MET A 96 -1.50 0.75 -3.75
C MET A 96 -2.80 0.01 -4.00
N LEU A 97 -3.51 0.26 -5.12
CA LEU A 97 -4.72 -0.52 -5.45
C LEU A 97 -4.42 -2.01 -5.65
N PRO A 98 -3.38 -2.43 -6.41
CA PRO A 98 -3.07 -3.85 -6.52
C PRO A 98 -2.78 -4.51 -5.17
N SER A 99 -2.14 -3.77 -4.26
CA SER A 99 -1.81 -4.28 -2.93
C SER A 99 -3.03 -4.40 -1.99
N ALA A 100 -4.11 -3.65 -2.27
CA ALA A 100 -5.37 -3.70 -1.52
C ALA A 100 -6.38 -4.70 -2.10
N LEU A 101 -6.11 -5.24 -3.28
CA LEU A 101 -7.01 -6.14 -4.00
C LEU A 101 -7.52 -7.32 -3.16
N PRO A 102 -6.70 -8.03 -2.36
CA PRO A 102 -7.18 -9.14 -1.54
C PRO A 102 -8.28 -8.72 -0.55
N LEU A 103 -8.11 -7.55 0.10
CA LEU A 103 -9.10 -7.00 1.02
C LEU A 103 -10.40 -6.62 0.31
N VAL A 104 -10.27 -5.91 -0.82
CA VAL A 104 -11.43 -5.43 -1.59
C VAL A 104 -12.23 -6.62 -2.13
N TYR A 105 -11.56 -7.64 -2.64
CA TYR A 105 -12.19 -8.87 -3.11
C TYR A 105 -12.93 -9.62 -1.98
N ASP A 106 -12.28 -9.80 -0.82
CA ASP A 106 -12.92 -10.49 0.33
C ASP A 106 -14.11 -9.69 0.86
N PHE A 107 -14.01 -8.35 0.90
CA PHE A 107 -15.12 -7.48 1.28
C PHE A 107 -16.28 -7.57 0.28
N ALA A 108 -16.00 -7.49 -1.02
CA ALA A 108 -17.00 -7.59 -2.09
C ALA A 108 -17.73 -8.95 -2.02
N ARG A 109 -16.98 -10.06 -1.90
CA ARG A 109 -17.54 -11.41 -1.79
C ARG A 109 -18.45 -11.59 -0.57
N ARG A 110 -18.08 -11.03 0.59
CA ARG A 110 -18.88 -11.14 1.83
C ARG A 110 -20.07 -10.20 1.87
N SER A 111 -20.06 -9.17 1.06
CA SER A 111 -21.16 -8.22 0.94
C SER A 111 -22.07 -8.48 -0.24
N GLU A 112 -21.74 -9.45 -1.08
CA GLU A 112 -22.55 -9.88 -2.23
C GLU A 112 -24.00 -10.19 -1.83
N GLY A 113 -24.95 -9.78 -2.67
CA GLY A 113 -26.38 -9.92 -2.40
C GLY A 113 -26.97 -8.90 -1.42
N ARG A 114 -26.15 -8.12 -0.73
CA ARG A 114 -26.66 -7.05 0.15
C ARG A 114 -26.92 -5.76 -0.63
N ARG A 115 -27.97 -5.05 -0.26
CA ARG A 115 -28.29 -3.76 -0.88
C ARG A 115 -27.07 -2.81 -0.81
N ARG A 116 -26.70 -2.20 -1.95
CA ARG A 116 -25.61 -1.22 -2.08
C ARG A 116 -24.19 -1.77 -1.81
N TRP A 117 -23.96 -3.07 -1.98
CA TRP A 117 -22.63 -3.64 -1.77
C TRP A 117 -21.56 -3.03 -2.68
N GLN A 118 -21.90 -2.67 -3.92
CA GLN A 118 -20.97 -1.99 -4.85
C GLN A 118 -20.58 -0.61 -4.34
N VAL A 119 -21.54 0.17 -3.83
CA VAL A 119 -21.29 1.47 -3.22
C VAL A 119 -20.38 1.33 -2.00
N ALA A 120 -20.64 0.34 -1.14
CA ALA A 120 -19.81 0.10 0.03
C ALA A 120 -18.37 -0.28 -0.36
N THR A 121 -18.19 -1.10 -1.38
CA THR A 121 -16.86 -1.47 -1.90
C THR A 121 -16.14 -0.23 -2.48
N GLY A 122 -16.85 0.63 -3.20
CA GLY A 122 -16.31 1.91 -3.66
C GLY A 122 -15.93 2.84 -2.50
N VAL A 123 -16.75 2.93 -1.46
CA VAL A 123 -16.46 3.71 -0.24
C VAL A 123 -15.22 3.18 0.48
N LEU A 124 -15.02 1.87 0.54
CA LEU A 124 -13.80 1.28 1.10
C LEU A 124 -12.55 1.76 0.36
N ALA A 125 -12.57 1.69 -0.97
CA ALA A 125 -11.46 2.15 -1.81
C ALA A 125 -11.24 3.66 -1.70
N ALA A 126 -12.31 4.45 -1.73
CA ALA A 126 -12.24 5.91 -1.59
C ALA A 126 -11.66 6.31 -0.24
N THR A 127 -12.10 5.68 0.85
CA THR A 127 -11.55 5.93 2.20
C THR A 127 -10.07 5.57 2.28
N TYR A 128 -9.68 4.46 1.66
CA TYR A 128 -8.28 4.04 1.58
C TYR A 128 -7.41 5.08 0.86
N LEU A 129 -7.84 5.53 -0.31
CA LEU A 129 -7.11 6.53 -1.10
C LEU A 129 -7.12 7.91 -0.44
N SER A 130 -8.21 8.32 0.25
CA SER A 130 -8.27 9.59 0.96
C SER A 130 -7.23 9.69 2.09
N ILE A 131 -6.98 8.61 2.81
CA ILE A 131 -5.93 8.59 3.84
C ILE A 131 -4.53 8.69 3.21
N TRP A 132 -4.31 8.03 2.08
CA TRP A 132 -3.06 8.18 1.34
C TRP A 132 -2.88 9.59 0.77
N PHE A 133 -3.97 10.22 0.32
CA PHE A 133 -3.96 11.60 -0.12
C PHE A 133 -3.59 12.56 1.01
N ALA A 134 -4.21 12.40 2.18
CA ALA A 134 -3.89 13.20 3.37
C ALA A 134 -2.43 13.01 3.80
N PHE A 135 -1.90 11.78 3.74
CA PHE A 135 -0.49 11.51 4.01
C PHE A 135 0.43 12.21 2.99
N GLY A 136 0.10 12.20 1.70
CA GLY A 136 0.85 12.91 0.66
C GLY A 136 0.87 14.41 0.88
N LEU A 137 -0.27 15.01 1.21
CA LEU A 137 -0.35 16.43 1.55
C LEU A 137 0.52 16.78 2.77
N ALA A 138 0.50 15.95 3.81
CA ALA A 138 1.35 16.13 4.98
C ALA A 138 2.84 16.09 4.57
N CYS A 139 3.25 15.13 3.74
CA CYS A 139 4.62 15.08 3.20
C CYS A 139 4.96 16.35 2.40
N TYR A 140 4.07 16.81 1.54
CA TYR A 140 4.27 18.04 0.76
C TYR A 140 4.54 19.24 1.65
N PHE A 141 3.66 19.52 2.62
CA PHE A 141 3.81 20.68 3.50
C PHE A 141 5.06 20.58 4.39
N VAL A 142 5.38 19.38 4.91
CA VAL A 142 6.60 19.21 5.71
C VAL A 142 7.85 19.46 4.87
N LEU A 143 7.92 18.90 3.66
CA LEU A 143 9.09 19.04 2.80
C LEU A 143 9.24 20.46 2.22
N THR A 144 8.14 21.17 1.96
CA THR A 144 8.19 22.58 1.51
C THR A 144 8.57 23.52 2.65
N ALA A 145 8.26 23.18 3.89
CA ALA A 145 8.65 23.96 5.08
C ALA A 145 10.12 23.76 5.47
N LEU A 146 10.76 22.66 5.02
CA LEU A 146 12.17 22.39 5.32
C LEU A 146 13.07 23.08 4.27
N PRO A 147 14.01 23.96 4.68
CA PRO A 147 14.96 24.61 3.78
C PRO A 147 16.04 23.60 3.35
N LEU A 148 15.69 22.67 2.44
CA LEU A 148 16.65 21.70 1.91
C LEU A 148 17.51 22.38 0.83
N PRO A 149 18.84 22.51 0.99
CA PRO A 149 19.72 23.10 0.01
C PRO A 149 19.71 22.30 -1.30
N ARG A 150 19.51 22.95 -2.44
CA ARG A 150 19.49 22.28 -3.76
C ARG A 150 20.81 21.56 -4.08
N ALA A 151 21.92 22.08 -3.60
CA ALA A 151 23.25 21.50 -3.81
C ALA A 151 23.47 20.15 -3.10
N SER A 152 22.58 19.74 -2.21
CA SER A 152 22.69 18.49 -1.44
C SER A 152 21.55 17.49 -1.72
N GLN A 153 20.82 17.67 -2.83
CA GLN A 153 19.65 16.82 -3.14
C GLN A 153 20.02 15.33 -3.26
N ASP A 154 21.18 15.02 -3.85
CA ASP A 154 21.65 13.64 -3.99
C ASP A 154 22.01 13.01 -2.64
N LEU A 155 22.61 13.82 -1.76
CA LEU A 155 22.90 13.39 -0.38
C LEU A 155 21.60 13.13 0.38
N VAL A 156 20.63 14.04 0.24
CA VAL A 156 19.30 13.93 0.89
C VAL A 156 18.55 12.70 0.37
N GLY A 157 18.59 12.42 -0.94
CA GLY A 157 18.01 11.23 -1.56
C GLY A 157 18.62 9.93 -1.03
N GLY A 158 19.95 9.86 -0.99
CA GLY A 158 20.67 8.72 -0.43
C GLY A 158 20.35 8.50 1.07
N LEU A 159 20.34 9.60 1.84
CA LEU A 159 19.98 9.57 3.26
C LEU A 159 18.51 9.12 3.48
N ALA A 160 17.60 9.58 2.64
CA ALA A 160 16.19 9.18 2.69
C ALA A 160 16.02 7.68 2.49
N LEU A 161 16.74 7.08 1.53
CA LEU A 161 16.75 5.63 1.32
C LEU A 161 17.35 4.87 2.52
N ALA A 162 18.45 5.37 3.07
CA ALA A 162 19.06 4.77 4.26
C ALA A 162 18.12 4.82 5.48
N LEU A 163 17.45 5.96 5.70
CA LEU A 163 16.45 6.13 6.76
C LEU A 163 15.21 5.26 6.53
N ALA A 164 14.75 5.12 5.28
CA ALA A 164 13.66 4.20 4.93
C ALA A 164 14.05 2.74 5.20
N GLY A 165 15.31 2.38 4.95
CA GLY A 165 15.87 1.09 5.29
C GLY A 165 15.93 0.86 6.81
N LEU A 166 16.38 1.86 7.58
CA LEU A 166 16.40 1.82 9.04
C LEU A 166 14.97 1.71 9.61
N TYR A 167 14.02 2.47 9.05
CA TYR A 167 12.61 2.35 9.39
C TYR A 167 12.09 0.91 9.18
N ALA A 168 12.58 0.20 8.17
CA ALA A 168 12.19 -1.19 7.89
C ALA A 168 12.53 -2.17 9.02
N LEU A 169 13.47 -1.82 9.91
CA LEU A 169 13.86 -2.61 11.08
C LEU A 169 13.04 -2.26 12.33
N THR A 170 12.29 -1.18 12.33
CA THR A 170 11.55 -0.71 13.52
C THR A 170 10.40 -1.65 13.91
N PRO A 171 10.08 -1.76 15.21
CA PRO A 171 8.94 -2.54 15.68
C PRO A 171 7.61 -1.94 15.21
N ILE A 172 7.55 -0.62 14.97
CA ILE A 172 6.35 0.08 14.48
C ILE A 172 5.98 -0.42 13.08
N LYS A 173 6.94 -0.47 12.17
CA LYS A 173 6.72 -1.03 10.81
C LYS A 173 6.30 -2.48 10.90
N ASN A 174 6.93 -3.27 11.76
CA ASN A 174 6.64 -4.69 11.91
C ASN A 174 5.22 -4.95 12.44
N ALA A 175 4.79 -4.17 13.42
CA ALA A 175 3.42 -4.23 13.95
C ALA A 175 2.39 -3.79 12.90
N SER A 176 2.68 -2.72 12.16
CA SER A 176 1.82 -2.22 11.09
C SER A 176 1.69 -3.22 9.94
N GLU A 177 2.79 -3.89 9.57
CA GLU A 177 2.80 -4.95 8.56
C GLU A 177 1.98 -6.17 9.00
N ALA A 178 2.11 -6.61 10.26
CA ALA A 178 1.31 -7.69 10.79
C ALA A 178 -0.19 -7.36 10.75
N ARG A 179 -0.58 -6.16 11.18
CA ARG A 179 -1.97 -5.68 11.11
C ARG A 179 -2.49 -5.58 9.67
N CYS A 180 -1.66 -5.10 8.74
CA CYS A 180 -2.04 -5.01 7.34
C CYS A 180 -2.34 -6.40 6.76
N ARG A 181 -1.57 -7.42 7.12
CA ARG A 181 -1.79 -8.82 6.71
C ARG A 181 -3.02 -9.44 7.35
N GLU A 182 -3.28 -9.15 8.63
CA GLU A 182 -4.49 -9.61 9.32
C GLU A 182 -5.75 -9.03 8.70
N LEU A 183 -5.72 -7.74 8.32
CA LEU A 183 -6.84 -7.05 7.71
C LEU A 183 -7.11 -7.46 6.25
N CYS A 184 -6.15 -8.10 5.56
CA CYS A 184 -6.37 -8.63 4.22
C CYS A 184 -7.42 -9.77 4.19
N ALA A 185 -7.65 -10.46 5.31
CA ALA A 185 -8.69 -11.47 5.46
C ALA A 185 -9.64 -11.02 6.57
N LEU A 186 -10.84 -10.63 6.18
CA LEU A 186 -11.87 -10.23 7.13
C LEU A 186 -12.36 -11.45 7.91
N HIS A 187 -12.54 -11.30 9.22
CA HIS A 187 -13.06 -12.34 10.08
C HIS A 187 -14.42 -11.93 10.66
N GLY A 188 -15.34 -12.88 10.73
CA GLY A 188 -16.68 -12.65 11.27
C GLY A 188 -17.68 -12.01 10.28
N PRO A 189 -18.95 -11.87 10.69
CA PRO A 189 -20.00 -11.29 9.87
C PRO A 189 -19.82 -9.78 9.73
N LEU A 190 -20.14 -9.25 8.54
CA LEU A 190 -20.17 -7.81 8.32
C LEU A 190 -21.38 -7.18 9.03
N PRO A 191 -21.21 -6.04 9.71
CA PRO A 191 -22.29 -5.33 10.38
C PRO A 191 -23.46 -4.95 9.44
N PHE A 192 -24.62 -4.64 10.01
CA PHE A 192 -25.80 -4.27 9.23
C PHE A 192 -25.56 -3.04 8.35
N ASN A 193 -24.86 -2.03 8.86
CA ASN A 193 -24.50 -0.84 8.09
C ASN A 193 -23.22 -1.08 7.28
N LEU A 194 -23.38 -1.53 6.05
CA LEU A 194 -22.30 -1.93 5.17
C LEU A 194 -21.36 -0.77 4.80
N VAL A 195 -21.92 0.43 4.57
CA VAL A 195 -21.13 1.62 4.21
C VAL A 195 -20.24 2.06 5.36
N ARG A 196 -20.77 2.11 6.59
CA ARG A 196 -19.96 2.44 7.77
C ARG A 196 -18.86 1.40 8.01
N SER A 197 -19.17 0.12 7.79
CA SER A 197 -18.19 -0.95 7.89
C SER A 197 -17.07 -0.79 6.87
N ALA A 198 -17.42 -0.44 5.63
CA ALA A 198 -16.47 -0.16 4.56
C ALA A 198 -15.52 0.98 4.92
N MET A 199 -16.04 2.09 5.47
CA MET A 199 -15.21 3.21 5.94
C MET A 199 -14.25 2.78 7.05
N VAL A 200 -14.74 2.08 8.07
CA VAL A 200 -13.91 1.65 9.21
C VAL A 200 -12.83 0.65 8.76
N VAL A 201 -13.19 -0.33 7.94
CA VAL A 201 -12.25 -1.32 7.40
C VAL A 201 -11.23 -0.65 6.50
N GLY A 202 -11.67 0.21 5.57
CA GLY A 202 -10.82 0.97 4.67
C GLY A 202 -9.82 1.86 5.44
N ALA A 203 -10.30 2.58 6.46
CA ALA A 203 -9.47 3.44 7.30
C ALA A 203 -8.42 2.63 8.09
N ARG A 204 -8.82 1.56 8.75
CA ARG A 204 -7.89 0.70 9.50
C ARG A 204 -6.82 0.09 8.62
N TYR A 205 -7.21 -0.38 7.43
CA TYR A 205 -6.28 -0.93 6.46
C TYR A 205 -5.33 0.15 5.94
N ALA A 206 -5.84 1.33 5.58
CA ALA A 206 -5.04 2.46 5.11
C ALA A 206 -4.00 2.89 6.15
N LEU A 207 -4.40 3.09 7.41
CA LEU A 207 -3.47 3.47 8.48
C LEU A 207 -2.38 2.41 8.72
N SER A 208 -2.75 1.13 8.67
CA SER A 208 -1.78 0.04 8.77
C SER A 208 -0.84 0.01 7.55
N CYS A 209 -1.38 0.29 6.36
CA CYS A 209 -0.63 0.37 5.11
C CYS A 209 0.34 1.57 5.12
N VAL A 210 -0.09 2.74 5.56
CA VAL A 210 0.79 3.90 5.77
C VAL A 210 1.90 3.53 6.75
N GLY A 211 1.57 2.98 7.92
CA GLY A 211 2.58 2.56 8.90
C GLY A 211 3.58 1.53 8.38
N CYS A 212 3.21 0.65 7.47
CA CYS A 212 4.15 -0.33 6.93
C CYS A 212 4.97 0.20 5.73
N SER A 213 4.53 1.27 5.04
CA SER A 213 5.13 1.77 3.79
C SER A 213 5.64 3.21 3.89
N ALA A 214 5.35 3.95 4.97
CA ALA A 214 5.65 5.38 5.11
C ALA A 214 7.09 5.73 4.75
N GLY A 215 8.07 4.98 5.28
CA GLY A 215 9.48 5.25 5.01
C GLY A 215 9.82 5.22 3.52
N LEU A 216 9.31 4.21 2.79
CA LEU A 216 9.54 4.09 1.34
C LEU A 216 8.81 5.19 0.57
N MET A 217 7.61 5.58 1.01
CA MET A 217 6.84 6.64 0.35
C MET A 217 7.48 8.02 0.54
N VAL A 218 7.98 8.33 1.74
CA VAL A 218 8.73 9.57 2.00
C VAL A 218 10.02 9.60 1.17
N ALA A 219 10.77 8.49 1.13
CA ALA A 219 11.98 8.39 0.31
C ALA A 219 11.66 8.64 -1.17
N MET A 220 10.54 8.11 -1.69
CA MET A 220 10.11 8.30 -3.06
C MET A 220 9.76 9.77 -3.37
N VAL A 221 9.13 10.49 -2.43
CA VAL A 221 8.86 11.92 -2.61
C VAL A 221 10.16 12.72 -2.71
N ILE A 222 11.16 12.37 -1.89
CA ILE A 222 12.47 13.03 -1.87
C ILE A 222 13.29 12.72 -3.12
N LEU A 223 13.27 11.48 -3.60
CA LEU A 223 13.97 11.04 -4.81
C LEU A 223 13.35 11.59 -6.11
N GLY A 224 12.12 12.09 -6.00
CA GLY A 224 11.35 12.58 -7.14
C GLY A 224 10.39 11.53 -7.70
N MET A 225 9.13 11.92 -7.77
CA MET A 225 8.03 11.07 -8.27
C MET A 225 8.09 10.86 -9.79
N SER A 226 8.86 11.65 -10.52
CA SER A 226 9.04 11.54 -11.97
C SER A 226 10.01 10.43 -12.39
N SER A 227 10.83 9.93 -11.47
CA SER A 227 11.75 8.83 -11.77
C SER A 227 11.05 7.49 -11.80
N LEU A 228 10.65 7.03 -12.99
CA LEU A 228 9.98 5.73 -13.19
C LEU A 228 10.77 4.56 -12.62
N GLY A 229 12.09 4.59 -12.70
CA GLY A 229 12.95 3.54 -12.15
C GLY A 229 12.72 3.35 -10.65
N TRP A 230 12.74 4.43 -9.88
CA TRP A 230 12.49 4.38 -8.44
C TRP A 230 11.06 3.96 -8.11
N VAL A 231 10.08 4.47 -8.84
CA VAL A 231 8.66 4.11 -8.66
C VAL A 231 8.47 2.60 -8.86
N VAL A 232 9.04 2.01 -9.91
CA VAL A 232 8.94 0.57 -10.21
C VAL A 232 9.65 -0.28 -9.14
N ILE A 233 10.89 0.09 -8.77
CA ILE A 233 11.67 -0.63 -7.76
C ILE A 233 10.92 -0.65 -6.42
N LEU A 234 10.46 0.51 -5.95
CA LEU A 234 9.77 0.63 -4.68
C LEU A 234 8.39 -0.02 -4.71
N ALA A 235 7.65 0.09 -5.84
CA ALA A 235 6.39 -0.63 -6.03
C ALA A 235 6.57 -2.15 -5.94
N GLY A 236 7.57 -2.69 -6.65
CA GLY A 236 7.90 -4.11 -6.62
C GLY A 236 8.27 -4.57 -5.21
N GLN A 237 9.03 -3.77 -4.48
CA GLN A 237 9.40 -4.06 -3.10
C GLN A 237 8.18 -4.08 -2.17
N ILE A 238 7.27 -3.10 -2.28
CA ILE A 238 6.03 -3.04 -1.48
C ILE A 238 5.15 -4.25 -1.79
N LEU A 239 4.97 -4.57 -3.05
CA LEU A 239 4.19 -5.73 -3.46
C LEU A 239 4.81 -7.04 -2.94
N GLY A 240 6.12 -7.16 -3.04
CA GLY A 240 6.87 -8.34 -2.60
C GLY A 240 6.76 -8.62 -1.11
N TYR A 241 6.76 -7.63 -0.24
CA TYR A 241 6.57 -7.88 1.19
C TYR A 241 5.10 -8.00 1.61
N LYS A 242 4.16 -7.42 0.86
CA LYS A 242 2.72 -7.54 1.14
C LYS A 242 2.14 -8.88 0.68
N LEU A 243 2.45 -9.30 -0.53
CA LEU A 243 1.93 -10.55 -1.12
C LEU A 243 2.79 -11.77 -0.75
N GLY A 244 4.08 -11.58 -0.50
CA GLY A 244 5.01 -12.63 -0.16
C GLY A 244 4.82 -13.19 1.26
N PRO A 245 5.55 -14.28 1.61
CA PRO A 245 5.53 -14.84 2.96
C PRO A 245 6.01 -13.82 3.99
N ALA A 246 5.59 -14.00 5.26
CA ALA A 246 6.02 -13.12 6.35
C ALA A 246 7.55 -13.03 6.39
N PRO A 247 8.12 -11.81 6.38
CA PRO A 247 9.56 -11.64 6.27
C PRO A 247 10.25 -12.17 7.52
N THR A 248 11.25 -13.03 7.31
CA THR A 248 12.19 -13.45 8.35
C THR A 248 13.12 -12.29 8.70
N MET A 249 13.76 -12.35 9.87
CA MET A 249 14.74 -11.33 10.27
C MET A 249 15.86 -11.17 9.23
N ARG A 250 16.35 -12.28 8.67
CA ARG A 250 17.35 -12.28 7.58
C ARG A 250 16.86 -11.49 6.35
N ARG A 251 15.62 -11.68 5.94
CA ARG A 251 15.03 -10.97 4.79
C ARG A 251 14.91 -9.47 5.06
N ARG A 252 14.62 -9.06 6.30
CA ARG A 252 14.57 -7.64 6.69
C ARG A 252 15.94 -6.97 6.61
N TRP A 253 16.98 -7.64 7.10
CA TRP A 253 18.35 -7.18 6.98
C TRP A 253 18.80 -7.09 5.52
N LEU A 254 18.43 -8.06 4.68
CA LEU A 254 18.69 -8.01 3.24
C LEU A 254 18.01 -6.81 2.58
N LEU A 255 16.74 -6.56 2.89
CA LEU A 255 16.00 -5.39 2.37
C LEU A 255 16.66 -4.08 2.82
N TRP A 256 17.07 -3.99 4.07
CA TRP A 256 17.83 -2.84 4.57
C TRP A 256 19.14 -2.66 3.81
N ALA A 257 19.94 -3.70 3.67
CA ALA A 257 21.20 -3.66 2.96
C ALA A 257 21.04 -3.24 1.50
N VAL A 258 20.01 -3.75 0.81
CA VAL A 258 19.66 -3.35 -0.57
C VAL A 258 19.31 -1.87 -0.64
N LEU A 259 18.48 -1.35 0.27
CA LEU A 259 18.10 0.07 0.27
C LEU A 259 19.31 0.98 0.55
N VAL A 260 20.18 0.59 1.48
CA VAL A 260 21.41 1.33 1.74
C VAL A 260 22.35 1.28 0.54
N ALA A 261 22.54 0.13 -0.08
CA ALA A 261 23.36 -0.02 -1.28
C ALA A 261 22.83 0.82 -2.45
N LEU A 262 21.50 0.83 -2.66
CA LEU A 262 20.85 1.68 -3.65
C LEU A 262 21.04 3.17 -3.33
N GLY A 263 20.96 3.57 -2.07
CA GLY A 263 21.23 4.94 -1.63
C GLY A 263 22.66 5.37 -1.90
N VAL A 264 23.63 4.49 -1.63
CA VAL A 264 25.05 4.74 -1.95
C VAL A 264 25.28 4.79 -3.45
N ALA A 265 24.72 3.84 -4.22
CA ALA A 265 24.84 3.83 -5.68
C ALA A 265 24.21 5.09 -6.30
N TYR A 266 23.06 5.52 -5.82
CA TYR A 266 22.42 6.77 -6.24
C TYR A 266 23.37 7.97 -6.02
N ARG A 267 24.02 8.03 -4.86
CA ARG A 267 25.00 9.08 -4.55
C ARG A 267 26.23 9.08 -5.46
N LEU A 268 26.68 7.88 -5.87
CA LEU A 268 27.89 7.75 -6.72
C LEU A 268 27.62 8.03 -8.20
N MET A 269 26.36 7.92 -8.64
CA MET A 269 25.96 8.15 -10.04
C MET A 269 25.44 9.57 -10.30
N ALA A 270 25.12 10.34 -9.25
CA ALA A 270 24.71 11.74 -9.29
C ALA A 270 25.93 12.68 -9.17
#